data_4693032ce555a23960fdcc1f1e96c337
#
_entry.id   4693032ce555a23960fdcc1f1e96c337
#
_cell.length_a   1.000
_cell.length_b   1.000
_cell.length_c   1.000
_cell.angle_alpha   90.00
_cell.angle_beta   90.00
_cell.angle_gamma   90.00
#
_symmetry.space_group_name_H-M   'P 1'
#
loop_
_entity.id
_entity.type
_entity.pdbx_description
1 polymer ?
#
loop_
_entity_poly.entity_id
_entity_poly.type
_entity_poly.pdbx_seq_one_letter_code
_entity_poly.pdbx_strand_id
1 'polypeptide(L)'
;KYKDTKTTDIYAWRGPADLSDEQWQTFKESGINTLIMDSGIDGKRGAQFGSASQEEYIKKCHKYGINAIGYTNGNINTNVKDYKNEEFYPTIKGIDYTDEPPISEFEEIATAIPDFSAKYPGGKFFVCMLSSGADAKHLGTADYREYANGWYDTVLSRLPEGMPRVFATDIYPMHDDKKYGYNYVEETWLRSLAYLGEVKLAHPEIVLHMAMQSMSFGFLENTSPRRLPSEADCIFQAYVNMAFGFTEFSWFTYSSPELDEREFGEEHVSMLDRSNGKTSAYYGVKKANELIYDLDEVMMSLTWHGVYPITVKSSTDSEKTDERAIRYLKSIKGVILDESDFNVVKSVSANGNVLCSQFTDEKDNEGFMLVNYGDPSYEKTVKVEAEFIDCDKIIVYRDGKATVENVGNGKWSENIPAGKGVFIIPYKA
;
A
#
# COMPACT_ATOMS: atom_id res chain seq x y z
N LYS A 1 20.88 -1.28 18.12
CA LYS A 1 21.13 -0.39 16.97
C LYS A 1 20.93 -1.23 15.74
N TYR A 2 19.80 -1.07 15.10
CA TYR A 2 19.54 -1.68 13.79
C TYR A 2 20.50 -1.03 12.78
N LYS A 3 21.33 -1.85 12.13
CA LYS A 3 22.20 -1.39 11.06
C LYS A 3 21.37 -1.28 9.79
N ASP A 4 21.46 -0.13 9.13
CA ASP A 4 20.84 0.18 7.85
C ASP A 4 19.29 0.14 7.90
N THR A 5 18.70 1.11 8.59
CA THR A 5 17.27 1.40 8.43
C THR A 5 17.03 1.84 7.00
N LYS A 6 16.44 0.95 6.20
CA LYS A 6 15.93 1.32 4.88
C LYS A 6 14.75 2.25 5.12
N THR A 7 14.80 3.43 4.53
CA THR A 7 13.64 4.32 4.52
C THR A 7 12.58 3.74 3.60
N THR A 8 11.33 3.71 4.04
CA THR A 8 10.20 3.29 3.21
C THR A 8 10.10 4.20 1.98
N ASP A 9 9.95 3.58 0.81
CA ASP A 9 9.65 4.33 -0.40
C ASP A 9 8.16 4.63 -0.46
N ILE A 10 7.82 5.92 -0.56
CA ILE A 10 6.47 6.44 -0.76
C ILE A 10 6.41 7.11 -2.11
N TYR A 11 5.57 6.58 -2.98
CA TYR A 11 5.49 6.98 -4.37
C TYR A 11 4.22 7.80 -4.64
N ALA A 12 4.21 8.48 -5.78
CA ALA A 12 3.00 8.99 -6.38
C ALA A 12 2.95 8.70 -7.88
N TRP A 13 1.74 8.43 -8.34
CA TRP A 13 1.36 8.45 -9.74
C TRP A 13 0.90 9.85 -10.12
N ARG A 14 1.10 10.27 -11.35
CA ARG A 14 0.72 11.61 -11.81
C ARG A 14 1.41 12.70 -10.98
N GLY A 15 2.64 12.98 -11.25
CA GLY A 15 3.46 13.97 -10.53
C GLY A 15 3.00 15.42 -10.69
N PRO A 16 3.89 16.40 -10.40
CA PRO A 16 3.60 17.81 -10.59
C PRO A 16 3.11 18.13 -12.01
N ALA A 17 2.14 19.04 -12.12
CA ALA A 17 1.52 19.39 -13.39
C ALA A 17 2.47 20.08 -14.39
N ASP A 18 3.54 20.71 -13.89
CA ASP A 18 4.55 21.39 -14.70
C ASP A 18 5.95 21.32 -14.05
N LEU A 19 6.93 21.94 -14.71
CA LEU A 19 8.32 21.98 -14.24
C LEU A 19 8.63 23.18 -13.33
N SER A 20 7.63 23.93 -12.85
CA SER A 20 7.85 25.06 -11.95
C SER A 20 8.39 24.60 -10.60
N ASP A 21 9.27 25.41 -10.02
CA ASP A 21 9.85 25.08 -8.73
C ASP A 21 8.83 25.06 -7.60
N GLU A 22 7.75 25.85 -7.71
CA GLU A 22 6.64 25.88 -6.76
C GLU A 22 5.91 24.52 -6.72
N GLN A 23 5.57 23.95 -7.89
CA GLN A 23 4.89 22.65 -7.97
C GLN A 23 5.77 21.52 -7.41
N TRP A 24 7.06 21.53 -7.69
CA TRP A 24 7.99 20.53 -7.20
C TRP A 24 8.30 20.66 -5.70
N GLN A 25 8.32 21.89 -5.18
CA GLN A 25 8.42 22.10 -3.74
C GLN A 25 7.16 21.59 -3.02
N THR A 26 5.97 21.88 -3.56
CA THR A 26 4.70 21.36 -3.05
C THR A 26 4.64 19.83 -3.08
N PHE A 27 5.15 19.20 -4.14
CA PHE A 27 5.25 17.74 -4.22
C PHE A 27 6.15 17.18 -3.11
N LYS A 28 7.34 17.74 -2.93
CA LYS A 28 8.25 17.31 -1.88
C LYS A 28 7.67 17.48 -0.47
N GLU A 29 6.94 18.56 -0.22
CA GLU A 29 6.29 18.84 1.08
C GLU A 29 5.16 17.85 1.44
N SER A 30 4.64 17.11 0.49
CA SER A 30 3.64 16.06 0.73
C SER A 30 4.23 14.82 1.44
N GLY A 31 5.57 14.72 1.52
CA GLY A 31 6.26 13.55 2.08
C GLY A 31 6.48 12.42 1.06
N ILE A 32 6.09 12.60 -0.20
CA ILE A 32 6.39 11.66 -1.28
C ILE A 32 7.87 11.77 -1.63
N ASN A 33 8.57 10.63 -1.67
CA ASN A 33 10.01 10.59 -1.97
C ASN A 33 10.34 9.98 -3.33
N THR A 34 9.34 9.43 -4.04
CA THR A 34 9.53 8.79 -5.34
C THR A 34 8.39 9.14 -6.29
N LEU A 35 8.70 9.49 -7.52
CA LEU A 35 7.73 9.73 -8.57
C LEU A 35 7.71 8.55 -9.55
N ILE A 36 6.53 7.96 -9.78
CA ILE A 36 6.32 7.01 -10.87
C ILE A 36 5.97 7.81 -12.13
N MET A 37 6.84 7.67 -13.13
CA MET A 37 6.60 8.22 -14.47
C MET A 37 5.58 7.36 -15.19
N ASP A 38 4.55 7.96 -15.72
CA ASP A 38 3.53 7.27 -16.50
C ASP A 38 3.32 7.89 -17.89
N SER A 39 2.42 7.28 -18.66
CA SER A 39 2.13 7.73 -20.04
C SER A 39 1.65 9.18 -20.16
N GLY A 40 1.19 9.79 -19.07
CA GLY A 40 0.79 11.20 -19.04
C GLY A 40 1.96 12.17 -19.14
N ILE A 41 3.16 11.74 -18.72
CA ILE A 41 4.38 12.58 -18.72
C ILE A 41 5.02 12.66 -20.10
N ASP A 42 4.76 11.73 -21.01
CA ASP A 42 5.44 11.60 -22.31
C ASP A 42 4.68 12.29 -23.45
N GLY A 43 3.65 13.07 -23.13
CA GLY A 43 2.90 13.86 -24.09
C GLY A 43 1.94 13.07 -24.99
N LYS A 44 1.83 11.74 -24.84
CA LYS A 44 0.99 10.89 -25.66
C LYS A 44 -0.47 10.84 -25.22
N ARG A 45 -0.74 11.11 -23.96
CA ARG A 45 -2.11 11.26 -23.44
C ARG A 45 -2.53 12.72 -23.24
N GLY A 46 -1.85 13.65 -23.92
CA GLY A 46 -2.19 15.07 -24.05
C GLY A 46 -1.74 15.94 -22.89
N ALA A 47 -1.64 17.12 -23.24
CA ALA A 47 -1.32 18.45 -22.75
C ALA A 47 -1.33 18.77 -21.26
N GLN A 48 -1.40 17.80 -20.37
CA GLN A 48 -1.47 18.09 -18.95
C GLN A 48 -0.14 18.36 -18.28
N PHE A 49 0.89 17.66 -18.73
CA PHE A 49 2.26 17.93 -18.32
C PHE A 49 3.00 18.80 -19.35
N GLY A 50 2.25 19.48 -20.22
CA GLY A 50 2.84 20.27 -21.28
C GLY A 50 3.64 19.43 -22.28
N SER A 51 4.66 20.02 -22.88
CA SER A 51 5.60 19.36 -23.81
C SER A 51 6.82 18.75 -23.07
N ALA A 52 6.81 18.67 -21.74
CA ALA A 52 7.94 18.19 -20.97
C ALA A 52 8.15 16.68 -21.14
N SER A 53 9.39 16.30 -21.35
CA SER A 53 9.80 14.92 -21.51
C SER A 53 9.98 14.23 -20.15
N GLN A 54 9.95 12.90 -20.16
CA GLN A 54 10.31 12.11 -18.98
C GLN A 54 11.68 12.51 -18.41
N GLU A 55 12.66 12.77 -19.27
CA GLU A 55 14.00 13.18 -18.87
C GLU A 55 14.01 14.50 -18.11
N GLU A 56 13.21 15.48 -18.53
CA GLU A 56 13.08 16.76 -17.82
C GLU A 56 12.45 16.56 -16.44
N TYR A 57 11.48 15.67 -16.31
CA TYR A 57 10.93 15.28 -15.00
C TYR A 57 11.96 14.57 -14.12
N ILE A 58 12.76 13.64 -14.66
CA ILE A 58 13.83 12.98 -13.91
C ILE A 58 14.89 14.00 -13.43
N LYS A 59 15.25 14.99 -14.25
CA LYS A 59 16.14 16.10 -13.84
C LYS A 59 15.55 16.92 -12.71
N LYS A 60 14.25 17.15 -12.69
CA LYS A 60 13.57 17.79 -11.57
C LYS A 60 13.57 16.89 -10.32
N CYS A 61 13.29 15.60 -10.45
CA CYS A 61 13.44 14.65 -9.35
C CYS A 61 14.84 14.74 -8.74
N HIS A 62 15.88 14.71 -9.58
CA HIS A 62 17.28 14.85 -9.16
C HIS A 62 17.54 16.17 -8.39
N LYS A 63 17.08 17.30 -8.95
CA LYS A 63 17.20 18.63 -8.30
C LYS A 63 16.59 18.67 -6.91
N TYR A 64 15.44 18.03 -6.71
CA TYR A 64 14.69 18.07 -5.44
C TYR A 64 15.00 16.91 -4.49
N GLY A 65 15.90 15.99 -4.86
CA GLY A 65 16.24 14.82 -4.07
C GLY A 65 15.06 13.84 -3.96
N ILE A 66 14.27 13.72 -5.02
CA ILE A 66 13.16 12.78 -5.18
C ILE A 66 13.64 11.67 -6.10
N ASN A 67 13.32 10.43 -5.78
CA ASN A 67 13.62 9.30 -6.65
C ASN A 67 12.64 9.24 -7.84
N ALA A 68 13.00 8.51 -8.88
CA ALA A 68 12.17 8.30 -10.05
C ALA A 68 12.07 6.81 -10.41
N ILE A 69 10.88 6.37 -10.77
CA ILE A 69 10.64 5.14 -11.52
C ILE A 69 10.34 5.57 -12.94
N GLY A 70 11.21 5.22 -13.89
CA GLY A 70 11.03 5.58 -15.29
C GLY A 70 9.89 4.79 -15.93
N TYR A 71 9.49 5.15 -17.14
CA TYR A 71 8.36 4.56 -17.87
C TYR A 71 8.77 4.06 -19.26
N THR A 72 8.20 2.93 -19.70
CA THR A 72 8.47 2.32 -21.00
C THR A 72 7.33 2.45 -22.02
N ASN A 73 6.30 3.24 -21.79
CA ASN A 73 5.08 3.37 -22.60
C ASN A 73 4.08 2.20 -22.50
N GLY A 74 4.20 1.32 -21.52
CA GLY A 74 3.29 0.19 -21.34
C GLY A 74 3.31 -0.84 -22.48
N ASN A 75 4.31 -0.79 -23.35
CA ASN A 75 4.50 -1.78 -24.42
C ASN A 75 5.52 -2.81 -23.98
N ILE A 76 5.11 -4.05 -23.90
CA ILE A 76 5.92 -5.20 -23.44
C ILE A 76 7.22 -5.35 -24.25
N ASN A 77 7.25 -4.94 -25.52
CA ASN A 77 8.42 -5.04 -26.38
C ASN A 77 9.25 -3.74 -26.47
N THR A 78 9.04 -2.79 -25.54
CA THR A 78 9.78 -1.52 -25.58
C THR A 78 11.15 -1.68 -24.93
N ASN A 79 12.21 -1.28 -25.63
CA ASN A 79 13.55 -1.22 -25.07
C ASN A 79 13.60 -0.19 -23.94
N VAL A 80 14.09 -0.61 -22.79
CA VAL A 80 14.34 0.29 -21.65
C VAL A 80 15.42 1.29 -22.03
N LYS A 81 15.14 2.60 -21.84
CA LYS A 81 16.11 3.67 -22.14
C LYS A 81 17.30 3.58 -21.18
N ASP A 82 18.51 3.70 -21.71
CA ASP A 82 19.75 3.69 -20.93
C ASP A 82 20.18 5.11 -20.56
N TYR A 83 20.27 5.38 -19.27
CA TYR A 83 20.69 6.66 -18.71
C TYR A 83 22.00 6.59 -17.93
N LYS A 84 22.77 5.49 -18.04
CA LYS A 84 23.98 5.26 -17.24
C LYS A 84 25.01 6.41 -17.27
N ASN A 85 25.06 7.15 -18.36
CA ASN A 85 26.02 8.23 -18.54
C ASN A 85 25.48 9.61 -18.12
N GLU A 86 24.23 9.67 -17.66
CA GLU A 86 23.59 10.91 -17.24
C GLU A 86 23.85 11.20 -15.76
N GLU A 87 24.04 12.48 -15.41
CA GLU A 87 24.26 12.94 -14.04
C GLU A 87 23.12 12.51 -13.09
N PHE A 88 21.89 12.49 -13.60
CA PHE A 88 20.69 12.13 -12.86
C PHE A 88 20.45 10.61 -12.76
N TYR A 89 21.30 9.78 -13.33
CA TYR A 89 21.13 8.32 -13.30
C TYR A 89 20.90 7.74 -11.89
N PRO A 90 21.62 8.19 -10.83
CA PRO A 90 21.41 7.68 -9.48
C PRO A 90 20.00 7.95 -8.90
N THR A 91 19.27 8.89 -9.51
CA THR A 91 17.87 9.20 -9.13
C THR A 91 16.90 8.13 -9.57
N ILE A 92 17.22 7.40 -10.65
CA ILE A 92 16.35 6.39 -11.23
C ILE A 92 16.49 5.09 -10.41
N LYS A 93 15.42 4.70 -9.73
CA LYS A 93 15.39 3.51 -8.85
C LYS A 93 14.76 2.29 -9.50
N GLY A 94 14.26 2.43 -10.70
CA GLY A 94 13.62 1.35 -11.45
C GLY A 94 12.85 1.86 -12.66
N ILE A 95 12.12 0.94 -13.27
CA ILE A 95 11.28 1.24 -14.45
C ILE A 95 9.91 0.64 -14.23
N ASP A 96 8.87 1.42 -14.47
CA ASP A 96 7.49 0.98 -14.66
C ASP A 96 7.36 0.39 -16.07
N TYR A 97 7.30 -0.94 -16.13
CA TYR A 97 7.44 -1.66 -17.39
C TYR A 97 6.10 -1.82 -18.12
N THR A 98 5.07 -2.19 -17.38
CA THR A 98 3.70 -2.33 -17.90
C THR A 98 2.70 -2.25 -16.75
N ASP A 99 1.41 -2.19 -17.08
CA ASP A 99 0.34 -2.03 -16.13
C ASP A 99 -0.72 -3.14 -16.32
N GLU A 100 -1.14 -3.75 -15.24
CA GLU A 100 -2.22 -4.75 -15.17
C GLU A 100 -2.19 -5.88 -16.23
N PRO A 101 -1.03 -6.56 -16.44
CA PRO A 101 -0.94 -7.59 -17.47
C PRO A 101 -1.77 -8.83 -17.10
N PRO A 102 -2.45 -9.48 -18.07
CA PRO A 102 -3.01 -10.82 -17.87
C PRO A 102 -1.90 -11.87 -17.74
N ILE A 103 -2.21 -13.00 -17.12
CA ILE A 103 -1.24 -14.10 -16.90
C ILE A 103 -0.57 -14.56 -18.19
N SER A 104 -1.26 -14.46 -19.32
CA SER A 104 -0.74 -14.85 -20.63
C SER A 104 0.47 -14.02 -21.12
N GLU A 105 0.69 -12.83 -20.54
CA GLU A 105 1.79 -11.92 -20.90
C GLU A 105 3.03 -12.08 -20.02
N PHE A 106 2.97 -12.85 -18.93
CA PHE A 106 4.06 -12.95 -17.95
C PHE A 106 5.37 -13.47 -18.55
N GLU A 107 5.31 -14.48 -19.42
CA GLU A 107 6.51 -15.00 -20.10
C GLU A 107 7.14 -13.96 -21.03
N GLU A 108 6.34 -13.17 -21.74
CA GLU A 108 6.84 -12.12 -22.61
C GLU A 108 7.48 -10.98 -21.78
N ILE A 109 6.83 -10.57 -20.69
CA ILE A 109 7.37 -9.57 -19.75
C ILE A 109 8.72 -10.05 -19.19
N ALA A 110 8.85 -11.30 -18.81
CA ALA A 110 10.09 -11.85 -18.28
C ALA A 110 11.27 -11.76 -19.26
N THR A 111 11.01 -11.69 -20.56
CA THR A 111 12.08 -11.52 -21.58
C THR A 111 12.79 -10.17 -21.49
N ALA A 112 12.18 -9.16 -20.85
CA ALA A 112 12.79 -7.84 -20.66
C ALA A 112 13.83 -7.80 -19.52
N ILE A 113 13.80 -8.76 -18.59
CA ILE A 113 14.64 -8.76 -17.40
C ILE A 113 16.15 -8.64 -17.70
N PRO A 114 16.72 -9.37 -18.67
CA PRO A 114 18.15 -9.26 -18.97
C PRO A 114 18.56 -7.84 -19.43
N ASP A 115 17.77 -7.22 -20.31
CA ASP A 115 18.03 -5.85 -20.79
C ASP A 115 17.88 -4.84 -19.66
N PHE A 116 16.80 -4.95 -18.88
CA PHE A 116 16.56 -4.10 -17.72
C PHE A 116 17.69 -4.20 -16.68
N SER A 117 18.04 -5.42 -16.27
CA SER A 117 19.05 -5.64 -15.24
C SER A 117 20.45 -5.17 -15.67
N ALA A 118 20.76 -5.24 -16.96
CA ALA A 118 21.99 -4.71 -17.51
C ALA A 118 22.03 -3.17 -17.45
N LYS A 119 20.92 -2.48 -17.61
CA LYS A 119 20.79 -1.01 -17.59
C LYS A 119 20.62 -0.44 -16.18
N TYR A 120 19.91 -1.17 -15.32
CA TYR A 120 19.57 -0.75 -13.95
C TYR A 120 19.89 -1.85 -12.94
N PRO A 121 21.18 -2.19 -12.72
CA PRO A 121 21.58 -3.18 -11.73
C PRO A 121 21.12 -2.77 -10.32
N GLY A 122 20.37 -3.63 -9.64
CA GLY A 122 19.74 -3.33 -8.33
C GLY A 122 18.48 -2.48 -8.40
N GLY A 123 18.03 -2.10 -9.60
CA GLY A 123 16.79 -1.35 -9.79
C GLY A 123 15.53 -2.18 -9.61
N LYS A 124 14.39 -1.51 -9.43
CA LYS A 124 13.06 -2.12 -9.33
C LYS A 124 12.47 -2.33 -10.72
N PHE A 125 12.19 -3.58 -11.06
CA PHE A 125 11.36 -3.94 -12.20
C PHE A 125 9.91 -3.82 -11.74
N PHE A 126 9.31 -2.65 -11.96
CA PHE A 126 8.01 -2.31 -11.40
C PHE A 126 6.90 -2.65 -12.40
N VAL A 127 5.88 -3.35 -11.94
CA VAL A 127 4.66 -3.65 -12.67
C VAL A 127 3.51 -3.61 -11.66
N CYS A 128 2.50 -2.79 -11.90
CA CYS A 128 1.28 -2.83 -11.11
C CYS A 128 0.42 -3.99 -11.58
N MET A 129 0.06 -4.88 -10.65
CA MET A 129 -0.66 -6.12 -10.92
C MET A 129 -2.15 -5.96 -10.59
N LEU A 130 -3.00 -6.65 -11.33
CA LEU A 130 -4.44 -6.73 -11.04
C LEU A 130 -4.70 -7.25 -9.63
N SER A 131 -5.72 -6.71 -8.96
CA SER A 131 -6.20 -7.19 -7.67
C SER A 131 -7.12 -8.41 -7.82
N SER A 132 -7.42 -9.10 -6.71
CA SER A 132 -8.37 -10.23 -6.70
C SER A 132 -9.82 -9.82 -7.02
N GLY A 133 -10.09 -8.54 -7.15
CA GLY A 133 -11.36 -7.99 -7.60
C GLY A 133 -11.54 -7.98 -9.12
N ALA A 134 -10.45 -8.17 -9.87
CA ALA A 134 -10.52 -8.25 -11.32
C ALA A 134 -11.24 -9.54 -11.77
N ASP A 135 -11.93 -9.46 -12.90
CA ASP A 135 -12.62 -10.63 -13.45
C ASP A 135 -11.65 -11.61 -14.13
N ALA A 136 -12.11 -12.84 -14.32
CA ALA A 136 -11.30 -13.93 -14.90
C ALA A 136 -10.79 -13.61 -16.32
N LYS A 137 -11.50 -12.76 -17.07
CA LYS A 137 -11.09 -12.38 -18.43
C LYS A 137 -9.88 -11.44 -18.39
N HIS A 138 -9.85 -10.48 -17.47
CA HIS A 138 -8.72 -9.56 -17.29
C HIS A 138 -7.53 -10.27 -16.67
N LEU A 139 -7.74 -11.12 -15.65
CA LEU A 139 -6.67 -11.93 -15.07
C LEU A 139 -6.08 -12.95 -16.07
N GLY A 140 -6.91 -13.45 -17.00
CA GLY A 140 -6.56 -14.58 -17.84
C GLY A 140 -6.66 -15.94 -17.14
N THR A 141 -7.20 -15.96 -15.92
CA THR A 141 -7.48 -17.16 -15.11
C THR A 141 -8.66 -16.91 -14.19
N ALA A 142 -9.33 -17.99 -13.75
CA ALA A 142 -10.42 -17.92 -12.77
C ALA A 142 -9.91 -17.95 -11.30
N ASP A 143 -8.64 -18.29 -11.08
CA ASP A 143 -8.04 -18.39 -9.75
C ASP A 143 -6.97 -17.31 -9.56
N TYR A 144 -7.24 -16.38 -8.63
CA TYR A 144 -6.29 -15.31 -8.31
C TYR A 144 -4.97 -15.86 -7.73
N ARG A 145 -4.97 -17.00 -7.05
CA ARG A 145 -3.73 -17.63 -6.59
C ARG A 145 -2.85 -18.07 -7.75
N GLU A 146 -3.46 -18.61 -8.82
CA GLU A 146 -2.73 -18.96 -10.03
C GLU A 146 -2.09 -17.69 -10.64
N TYR A 147 -2.83 -16.58 -10.69
CA TYR A 147 -2.32 -15.30 -11.16
C TYR A 147 -1.14 -14.79 -10.30
N ALA A 148 -1.33 -14.71 -8.99
CA ALA A 148 -0.33 -14.17 -8.08
C ALA A 148 0.94 -15.03 -7.99
N ASN A 149 0.80 -16.36 -7.87
CA ASN A 149 1.96 -17.28 -7.86
C ASN A 149 2.63 -17.32 -9.25
N GLY A 150 1.84 -17.31 -10.33
CA GLY A 150 2.37 -17.25 -11.69
C GLY A 150 3.25 -16.03 -11.93
N TRP A 151 2.90 -14.86 -11.35
CA TRP A 151 3.75 -13.67 -11.42
C TRP A 151 5.10 -13.89 -10.71
N TYR A 152 5.08 -14.43 -9.51
CA TYR A 152 6.34 -14.77 -8.83
C TYR A 152 7.16 -15.77 -9.62
N ASP A 153 6.58 -16.91 -9.99
CA ASP A 153 7.28 -18.01 -10.63
C ASP A 153 7.87 -17.64 -12.01
N THR A 154 7.13 -16.81 -12.76
CA THR A 154 7.51 -16.46 -14.14
C THR A 154 8.40 -15.23 -14.22
N VAL A 155 8.18 -14.22 -13.37
CA VAL A 155 8.86 -12.93 -13.49
C VAL A 155 9.75 -12.65 -12.28
N LEU A 156 9.20 -12.60 -11.06
CA LEU A 156 9.97 -12.14 -9.89
C LEU A 156 11.12 -13.11 -9.54
N SER A 157 10.93 -14.42 -9.69
CA SER A 157 11.96 -15.43 -9.44
C SER A 157 13.16 -15.32 -10.40
N ARG A 158 12.93 -14.76 -11.61
CA ARG A 158 13.98 -14.59 -12.64
C ARG A 158 14.81 -13.32 -12.48
N LEU A 159 14.40 -12.42 -11.58
CA LEU A 159 15.20 -11.23 -11.27
C LEU A 159 16.55 -11.66 -10.67
N PRO A 160 17.68 -11.06 -11.12
CA PRO A 160 18.99 -11.33 -10.54
C PRO A 160 19.03 -11.13 -9.02
N GLU A 161 19.96 -11.81 -8.36
CA GLU A 161 20.23 -11.60 -6.94
C GLU A 161 20.56 -10.12 -6.66
N GLY A 162 20.06 -9.58 -5.55
CA GLY A 162 20.23 -8.19 -5.16
C GLY A 162 19.26 -7.22 -5.82
N MET A 163 18.40 -7.66 -6.75
CA MET A 163 17.31 -6.85 -7.28
C MET A 163 16.04 -7.01 -6.43
N PRO A 164 15.35 -5.90 -6.07
CA PRO A 164 14.12 -5.98 -5.30
C PRO A 164 13.02 -6.75 -6.05
N ARG A 165 12.38 -7.68 -5.37
CA ARG A 165 11.22 -8.44 -5.88
C ARG A 165 9.94 -7.76 -5.42
N VAL A 166 9.56 -6.69 -6.15
CA VAL A 166 8.37 -5.89 -5.80
C VAL A 166 7.13 -6.55 -6.39
N PHE A 167 6.17 -6.88 -5.54
CA PHE A 167 4.82 -7.22 -5.96
C PHE A 167 3.91 -6.02 -5.67
N ALA A 168 3.64 -5.24 -6.69
CA ALA A 168 2.78 -4.07 -6.62
C ALA A 168 1.36 -4.41 -7.09
N THR A 169 0.36 -3.84 -6.44
CA THR A 169 -1.06 -3.88 -6.86
C THR A 169 -1.75 -2.60 -6.45
N ASP A 170 -2.91 -2.36 -7.01
CA ASP A 170 -3.76 -1.23 -6.69
C ASP A 170 -5.15 -1.65 -6.21
N ILE A 171 -5.65 -0.97 -5.20
CA ILE A 171 -7.02 -1.16 -4.70
C ILE A 171 -7.51 0.15 -4.10
N TYR A 172 -8.72 0.57 -4.51
CA TYR A 172 -9.31 1.85 -4.15
C TYR A 172 -10.59 1.64 -3.34
N PRO A 173 -10.49 1.47 -1.99
CA PRO A 173 -11.60 0.99 -1.16
C PRO A 173 -12.55 2.08 -0.67
N MET A 174 -12.26 3.37 -0.85
CA MET A 174 -13.05 4.46 -0.27
C MET A 174 -14.21 4.85 -1.18
N HIS A 175 -15.38 4.19 -1.01
CA HIS A 175 -16.59 4.42 -1.78
C HIS A 175 -17.54 5.42 -1.10
N ASP A 176 -18.33 6.16 -1.91
CA ASP A 176 -19.38 7.05 -1.39
C ASP A 176 -20.57 6.29 -0.81
N ASP A 177 -20.98 5.21 -1.46
CA ASP A 177 -22.00 4.31 -0.92
C ASP A 177 -21.42 3.48 0.23
N LYS A 178 -21.83 3.82 1.46
CA LYS A 178 -21.30 3.19 2.68
C LYS A 178 -21.50 1.68 2.72
N LYS A 179 -22.64 1.19 2.26
CA LYS A 179 -22.93 -0.25 2.26
C LYS A 179 -22.09 -0.98 1.23
N TYR A 180 -21.95 -0.40 0.03
CA TYR A 180 -21.09 -0.97 -1.01
C TYR A 180 -19.62 -0.91 -0.57
N GLY A 181 -19.17 0.22 -0.04
CA GLY A 181 -17.81 0.41 0.44
C GLY A 181 -17.44 -0.59 1.54
N TYR A 182 -18.33 -0.81 2.51
CA TYR A 182 -18.12 -1.81 3.56
C TYR A 182 -17.91 -3.22 2.98
N ASN A 183 -18.80 -3.64 2.09
CA ASN A 183 -18.66 -4.94 1.42
C ASN A 183 -17.38 -5.02 0.57
N TYR A 184 -17.01 -3.93 -0.11
CA TYR A 184 -15.80 -3.87 -0.92
C TYR A 184 -14.54 -4.00 -0.08
N VAL A 185 -14.48 -3.33 1.08
CA VAL A 185 -13.36 -3.47 2.03
C VAL A 185 -13.17 -4.94 2.41
N GLU A 186 -14.23 -5.61 2.82
CA GLU A 186 -14.14 -6.98 3.30
C GLU A 186 -13.97 -8.02 2.18
N GLU A 187 -14.79 -7.93 1.15
CA GLU A 187 -14.88 -8.97 0.11
C GLU A 187 -13.80 -8.82 -0.98
N THR A 188 -13.26 -7.63 -1.17
CA THR A 188 -12.27 -7.37 -2.22
C THR A 188 -10.93 -6.96 -1.63
N TRP A 189 -10.88 -5.88 -0.87
CA TRP A 189 -9.61 -5.34 -0.39
C TRP A 189 -8.89 -6.29 0.59
N LEU A 190 -9.50 -6.59 1.74
CA LEU A 190 -8.88 -7.47 2.74
C LEU A 190 -8.56 -8.86 2.17
N ARG A 191 -9.43 -9.39 1.32
CA ARG A 191 -9.18 -10.65 0.63
C ARG A 191 -7.96 -10.57 -0.31
N SER A 192 -7.82 -9.50 -1.07
CA SER A 192 -6.65 -9.29 -1.94
C SER A 192 -5.37 -9.20 -1.12
N LEU A 193 -5.39 -8.43 -0.01
CA LEU A 193 -4.24 -8.33 0.89
C LEU A 193 -3.85 -9.70 1.47
N ALA A 194 -4.83 -10.53 1.83
CA ALA A 194 -4.57 -11.86 2.34
C ALA A 194 -3.97 -12.80 1.29
N TYR A 195 -4.41 -12.75 0.04
CA TYR A 195 -3.78 -13.52 -1.06
C TYR A 195 -2.33 -13.08 -1.29
N LEU A 196 -2.05 -11.77 -1.28
CA LEU A 196 -0.68 -11.29 -1.42
C LEU A 196 0.17 -11.63 -0.20
N GLY A 197 -0.43 -11.61 1.00
CA GLY A 197 0.19 -12.11 2.21
C GLY A 197 0.57 -13.59 2.13
N GLU A 198 -0.26 -14.44 1.51
CA GLU A 198 0.04 -15.85 1.26
C GLU A 198 1.31 -16.01 0.38
N VAL A 199 1.42 -15.21 -0.69
CA VAL A 199 2.62 -15.18 -1.53
C VAL A 199 3.84 -14.67 -0.76
N LYS A 200 3.68 -13.62 0.05
CA LYS A 200 4.75 -13.06 0.91
C LYS A 200 5.27 -14.07 1.93
N LEU A 201 4.39 -14.84 2.56
CA LEU A 201 4.81 -15.88 3.53
C LEU A 201 5.54 -17.04 2.84
N ALA A 202 5.15 -17.39 1.62
CA ALA A 202 5.87 -18.38 0.82
C ALA A 202 7.23 -17.88 0.31
N HIS A 203 7.35 -16.57 0.06
CA HIS A 203 8.52 -15.90 -0.52
C HIS A 203 8.86 -14.64 0.29
N PRO A 204 9.54 -14.79 1.46
CA PRO A 204 9.81 -13.68 2.37
C PRO A 204 10.61 -12.50 1.79
N GLU A 205 11.35 -12.73 0.70
CA GLU A 205 12.09 -11.69 -0.02
C GLU A 205 11.22 -10.73 -0.83
N ILE A 206 9.92 -11.04 -1.03
CA ILE A 206 9.01 -10.15 -1.75
C ILE A 206 8.77 -8.87 -0.93
N VAL A 207 8.83 -7.75 -1.61
CA VAL A 207 8.38 -6.45 -1.10
C VAL A 207 6.95 -6.23 -1.61
N LEU A 208 5.99 -6.14 -0.70
CA LEU A 208 4.60 -5.82 -1.05
C LEU A 208 4.43 -4.30 -1.17
N HIS A 209 3.91 -3.87 -2.31
CA HIS A 209 3.64 -2.47 -2.64
C HIS A 209 2.15 -2.27 -2.93
N MET A 210 1.53 -1.30 -2.28
CA MET A 210 0.13 -0.94 -2.51
C MET A 210 0.01 0.44 -3.13
N ALA A 211 -0.69 0.53 -4.27
CA ALA A 211 -1.18 1.80 -4.78
C ALA A 211 -2.51 2.14 -4.09
N MET A 212 -2.43 3.14 -3.20
CA MET A 212 -3.53 3.59 -2.36
C MET A 212 -4.32 4.71 -3.03
N GLN A 213 -5.58 4.83 -2.66
CA GLN A 213 -6.48 5.85 -3.20
C GLN A 213 -6.18 7.24 -2.60
N SER A 214 -5.90 8.20 -3.46
CA SER A 214 -5.85 9.63 -3.13
C SER A 214 -6.73 10.50 -4.05
N MET A 215 -7.59 9.87 -4.84
CA MET A 215 -8.44 10.49 -5.83
C MET A 215 -9.90 10.08 -5.65
N SER A 216 -10.82 11.02 -5.92
CA SER A 216 -12.23 10.69 -6.15
C SER A 216 -12.42 10.31 -7.61
N PHE A 217 -13.22 9.28 -7.89
CA PHE A 217 -13.59 8.92 -9.25
C PHE A 217 -14.83 8.03 -9.28
N GLY A 218 -15.55 8.09 -10.41
CA GLY A 218 -16.64 7.19 -10.73
C GLY A 218 -16.34 6.51 -12.06
N PHE A 219 -16.48 5.21 -12.12
CA PHE A 219 -16.47 4.54 -13.42
C PHE A 219 -17.77 4.81 -14.15
N LEU A 220 -17.69 4.93 -15.49
CA LEU A 220 -18.83 5.22 -16.36
C LEU A 220 -19.92 4.14 -16.34
N GLU A 221 -19.67 2.94 -15.81
CA GLU A 221 -20.61 1.82 -15.80
C GLU A 221 -20.75 1.17 -14.42
N ASN A 222 -21.89 1.41 -13.77
CA ASN A 222 -22.47 0.61 -12.68
C ASN A 222 -21.62 0.35 -11.41
N THR A 223 -20.55 1.07 -11.17
CA THR A 223 -19.79 0.98 -9.92
C THR A 223 -20.11 2.14 -8.99
N SER A 224 -20.09 1.90 -7.68
CA SER A 224 -20.22 2.97 -6.71
C SER A 224 -19.08 3.98 -6.87
N PRO A 225 -19.36 5.29 -6.94
CA PRO A 225 -18.33 6.31 -6.99
C PRO A 225 -17.38 6.19 -5.78
N ARG A 226 -16.12 6.50 -5.99
CA ARG A 226 -15.14 6.59 -4.93
C ARG A 226 -15.02 8.02 -4.46
N ARG A 227 -15.17 8.21 -3.15
CA ARG A 227 -15.04 9.54 -2.54
C ARG A 227 -13.60 10.02 -2.57
N LEU A 228 -13.42 11.35 -2.55
CA LEU A 228 -12.11 11.93 -2.25
C LEU A 228 -11.73 11.54 -0.81
N PRO A 229 -10.60 10.87 -0.59
CA PRO A 229 -10.23 10.39 0.73
C PRO A 229 -10.04 11.54 1.72
N SER A 230 -10.62 11.39 2.90
CA SER A 230 -10.34 12.23 4.07
C SER A 230 -8.99 11.88 4.70
N GLU A 231 -8.53 12.66 5.67
CA GLU A 231 -7.34 12.32 6.46
C GLU A 231 -7.48 10.93 7.11
N ALA A 232 -8.65 10.65 7.70
CA ALA A 232 -8.93 9.35 8.31
C ALA A 232 -8.89 8.21 7.29
N ASP A 233 -9.38 8.42 6.07
CA ASP A 233 -9.31 7.44 4.98
C ASP A 233 -7.87 7.17 4.53
N CYS A 234 -7.02 8.20 4.45
CA CYS A 234 -5.62 8.03 4.09
C CYS A 234 -4.85 7.25 5.18
N ILE A 235 -5.05 7.61 6.45
CA ILE A 235 -4.45 6.91 7.59
C ILE A 235 -4.95 5.46 7.67
N PHE A 236 -6.22 5.22 7.41
CA PHE A 236 -6.83 3.89 7.39
C PHE A 236 -6.18 2.98 6.35
N GLN A 237 -6.00 3.48 5.13
CA GLN A 237 -5.32 2.71 4.09
C GLN A 237 -3.89 2.35 4.50
N ALA A 238 -3.14 3.29 5.09
CA ALA A 238 -1.78 3.04 5.55
C ALA A 238 -1.74 1.94 6.63
N TYR A 239 -2.55 2.04 7.69
CA TYR A 239 -2.57 1.05 8.76
C TYR A 239 -2.99 -0.34 8.29
N VAL A 240 -4.06 -0.44 7.50
CA VAL A 240 -4.54 -1.75 7.02
C VAL A 240 -3.51 -2.42 6.13
N ASN A 241 -2.88 -1.69 5.21
CA ASN A 241 -1.84 -2.27 4.37
C ASN A 241 -0.61 -2.69 5.18
N MET A 242 -0.14 -1.87 6.14
CA MET A 242 0.95 -2.26 7.04
C MET A 242 0.59 -3.50 7.86
N ALA A 243 -0.67 -3.64 8.31
CA ALA A 243 -1.14 -4.82 9.03
C ALA A 243 -1.05 -6.11 8.20
N PHE A 244 -1.05 -6.02 6.89
CA PHE A 244 -0.83 -7.14 5.97
C PHE A 244 0.61 -7.26 5.45
N GLY A 245 1.57 -6.59 6.08
CA GLY A 245 2.99 -6.73 5.76
C GLY A 245 3.46 -5.93 4.55
N PHE A 246 2.68 -4.96 4.08
CA PHE A 246 3.12 -4.03 3.05
C PHE A 246 4.11 -3.04 3.62
N THR A 247 5.17 -2.77 2.89
CA THR A 247 6.27 -1.88 3.30
C THR A 247 6.59 -0.80 2.26
N GLU A 248 5.96 -0.84 1.10
CA GLU A 248 6.04 0.22 0.08
C GLU A 248 4.64 0.67 -0.31
N PHE A 249 4.49 1.97 -0.59
CA PHE A 249 3.19 2.59 -0.82
C PHE A 249 3.27 3.61 -1.95
N SER A 250 2.26 3.65 -2.80
CA SER A 250 2.05 4.74 -3.74
C SER A 250 0.67 5.35 -3.58
N TRP A 251 0.52 6.57 -4.04
CA TRP A 251 -0.75 7.30 -4.04
C TRP A 251 -1.23 7.52 -5.47
N PHE A 252 -2.41 7.04 -5.75
CA PHE A 252 -3.08 7.21 -7.02
C PHE A 252 -4.25 8.19 -6.85
N THR A 253 -4.13 9.46 -7.29
CA THR A 253 -3.03 10.14 -7.97
C THR A 253 -2.64 11.44 -7.26
N TYR A 254 -1.47 12.04 -7.61
CA TYR A 254 -1.07 13.34 -7.07
C TYR A 254 -1.82 14.49 -7.73
N SER A 255 -1.83 14.58 -9.05
CA SER A 255 -2.54 15.60 -9.83
C SER A 255 -3.80 15.04 -10.52
N SER A 256 -4.69 15.91 -10.95
CA SER A 256 -6.00 15.57 -11.58
C SER A 256 -6.04 15.96 -13.05
N PRO A 257 -5.58 15.08 -13.95
CA PRO A 257 -5.54 15.37 -15.35
C PRO A 257 -6.93 15.41 -16.04
N GLU A 258 -7.19 16.41 -16.91
CA GLU A 258 -8.44 16.47 -17.71
C GLU A 258 -8.64 15.24 -18.60
N LEU A 259 -7.55 14.61 -19.01
CA LEU A 259 -7.61 13.44 -19.90
C LEU A 259 -8.14 12.18 -19.22
N ASP A 260 -8.07 12.14 -17.90
CA ASP A 260 -8.59 11.03 -17.12
C ASP A 260 -10.12 11.10 -16.95
N GLU A 261 -10.78 12.14 -17.52
CA GLU A 261 -12.25 12.28 -17.48
C GLU A 261 -12.99 11.09 -18.07
N ARG A 262 -12.45 10.47 -19.11
CA ARG A 262 -13.07 9.30 -19.74
C ARG A 262 -13.05 8.07 -18.85
N GLU A 263 -12.03 7.95 -18.03
CA GLU A 263 -11.82 6.80 -17.16
C GLU A 263 -12.39 7.03 -15.77
N PHE A 264 -12.21 8.23 -15.23
CA PHE A 264 -12.52 8.53 -13.82
C PHE A 264 -13.71 9.49 -13.62
N GLY A 265 -14.28 10.02 -14.70
CA GLY A 265 -15.39 10.97 -14.68
C GLY A 265 -14.94 12.43 -14.69
N GLU A 266 -15.86 13.32 -15.14
CA GLU A 266 -15.58 14.75 -15.34
C GLU A 266 -15.21 15.50 -14.05
N GLU A 267 -15.66 15.02 -12.89
CA GLU A 267 -15.46 15.66 -11.59
C GLU A 267 -14.40 14.95 -10.73
N HIS A 268 -13.54 14.12 -11.32
CA HIS A 268 -12.48 13.49 -10.54
C HIS A 268 -11.51 14.53 -9.96
N VAL A 269 -11.12 14.33 -8.72
CA VAL A 269 -10.22 15.22 -7.96
C VAL A 269 -9.22 14.37 -7.20
N SER A 270 -7.95 14.81 -7.20
CA SER A 270 -6.83 14.12 -6.53
C SER A 270 -6.28 14.95 -5.35
N MET A 271 -5.02 14.74 -4.99
CA MET A 271 -4.32 15.55 -3.99
C MET A 271 -4.26 17.03 -4.41
N LEU A 272 -4.10 17.29 -5.71
CA LEU A 272 -4.29 18.61 -6.29
C LEU A 272 -5.55 18.61 -7.16
N ASP A 273 -6.30 19.72 -7.13
CA ASP A 273 -7.38 19.98 -8.06
C ASP A 273 -6.85 20.38 -9.46
N ARG A 274 -7.75 20.59 -10.42
CA ARG A 274 -7.39 20.97 -11.79
C ARG A 274 -6.71 22.35 -11.92
N SER A 275 -6.82 23.18 -10.88
CA SER A 275 -6.13 24.49 -10.80
C SER A 275 -4.81 24.39 -10.02
N ASN A 276 -4.36 23.17 -9.71
CA ASN A 276 -3.19 22.87 -8.87
C ASN A 276 -3.32 23.35 -7.42
N GLY A 277 -4.55 23.58 -6.94
CA GLY A 277 -4.85 23.86 -5.54
C GLY A 277 -4.80 22.58 -4.69
N LYS A 278 -4.26 22.69 -3.47
CA LYS A 278 -4.21 21.56 -2.52
C LYS A 278 -5.62 21.23 -2.03
N THR A 279 -6.02 19.96 -2.19
CA THR A 279 -7.31 19.43 -1.70
C THR A 279 -7.18 18.88 -0.28
N SER A 280 -8.29 18.42 0.32
CA SER A 280 -8.26 17.69 1.60
C SER A 280 -7.40 16.42 1.51
N ALA A 281 -7.38 15.74 0.35
CA ALA A 281 -6.55 14.56 0.14
C ALA A 281 -5.04 14.87 0.20
N TYR A 282 -4.59 16.05 -0.23
CA TYR A 282 -3.20 16.44 -0.08
C TYR A 282 -2.76 16.42 1.40
N TYR A 283 -3.55 17.01 2.26
CA TYR A 283 -3.24 17.06 3.69
C TYR A 283 -3.39 15.70 4.36
N GLY A 284 -4.39 14.92 3.96
CA GLY A 284 -4.60 13.56 4.43
C GLY A 284 -3.44 12.63 4.06
N VAL A 285 -2.99 12.67 2.81
CA VAL A 285 -1.82 11.92 2.32
C VAL A 285 -0.55 12.36 3.06
N LYS A 286 -0.32 13.66 3.19
CA LYS A 286 0.83 14.16 3.95
C LYS A 286 0.85 13.59 5.37
N LYS A 287 -0.30 13.58 6.04
CA LYS A 287 -0.43 13.03 7.40
C LYS A 287 -0.19 11.53 7.46
N ALA A 288 -0.71 10.78 6.49
CA ALA A 288 -0.46 9.34 6.38
C ALA A 288 1.02 9.04 6.10
N ASN A 289 1.67 9.84 5.25
CA ASN A 289 3.10 9.68 4.97
C ASN A 289 3.97 9.96 6.21
N GLU A 290 3.65 11.00 6.99
CA GLU A 290 4.31 11.27 8.28
C GLU A 290 4.20 10.04 9.21
N LEU A 291 3.00 9.46 9.33
CA LEU A 291 2.78 8.25 10.13
C LEU A 291 3.60 7.06 9.63
N ILE A 292 3.64 6.83 8.32
CA ILE A 292 4.43 5.74 7.72
C ILE A 292 5.91 5.92 8.05
N TYR A 293 6.46 7.13 7.90
CA TYR A 293 7.85 7.41 8.25
C TYR A 293 8.13 7.28 9.75
N ASP A 294 7.20 7.69 10.62
CA ASP A 294 7.34 7.54 12.07
C ASP A 294 7.35 6.06 12.52
N LEU A 295 6.72 5.17 11.75
CA LEU A 295 6.73 3.73 11.98
C LEU A 295 7.81 2.98 11.19
N ASP A 296 8.53 3.65 10.32
CA ASP A 296 9.45 3.05 9.34
C ASP A 296 10.53 2.18 10.01
N GLU A 297 11.22 2.71 11.02
CA GLU A 297 12.27 1.98 11.74
C GLU A 297 11.76 0.65 12.31
N VAL A 298 10.54 0.66 12.87
CA VAL A 298 9.92 -0.53 13.44
C VAL A 298 9.48 -1.49 12.33
N MET A 299 8.71 -1.00 11.37
CA MET A 299 8.10 -1.83 10.33
C MET A 299 9.15 -2.50 9.42
N MET A 300 10.23 -1.78 9.07
CA MET A 300 11.28 -2.30 8.20
C MET A 300 12.26 -3.24 8.91
N SER A 301 12.26 -3.27 10.26
CA SER A 301 13.11 -4.16 11.06
C SER A 301 12.43 -5.44 11.49
N LEU A 302 11.14 -5.60 11.22
CA LEU A 302 10.35 -6.73 11.68
C LEU A 302 9.91 -7.64 10.53
N THR A 303 9.74 -8.91 10.83
CA THR A 303 9.15 -9.92 9.94
C THR A 303 7.68 -10.07 10.23
N TRP A 304 6.83 -9.93 9.24
CA TRP A 304 5.40 -10.13 9.32
C TRP A 304 5.03 -11.62 9.21
N HIS A 305 4.07 -12.09 10.03
CA HIS A 305 3.67 -13.50 10.12
C HIS A 305 2.20 -13.76 9.77
N GLY A 306 1.35 -12.75 9.80
CA GLY A 306 -0.08 -12.91 9.51
C GLY A 306 -0.95 -11.97 10.30
N VAL A 307 -2.25 -12.18 10.21
CA VAL A 307 -3.30 -11.33 10.77
C VAL A 307 -4.35 -12.16 11.49
N TYR A 308 -4.68 -11.78 12.73
CA TYR A 308 -5.83 -12.29 13.47
C TYR A 308 -6.98 -11.26 13.39
N PRO A 309 -8.06 -11.54 12.65
CA PRO A 309 -9.23 -10.69 12.61
C PRO A 309 -10.11 -10.94 13.83
N ILE A 310 -10.28 -9.90 14.66
CA ILE A 310 -11.15 -9.91 15.83
C ILE A 310 -12.49 -9.31 15.40
N THR A 311 -13.56 -10.06 15.58
CA THR A 311 -14.91 -9.60 15.27
C THR A 311 -15.84 -9.82 16.45
N VAL A 312 -16.77 -8.88 16.63
CA VAL A 312 -17.81 -9.00 17.64
C VAL A 312 -19.01 -9.73 17.05
N LYS A 313 -19.52 -10.72 17.76
CA LYS A 313 -20.84 -11.28 17.48
C LYS A 313 -21.90 -10.24 17.88
N SER A 314 -22.50 -9.58 16.90
CA SER A 314 -23.60 -8.64 17.12
C SER A 314 -24.94 -9.38 17.17
N SER A 315 -25.88 -8.90 18.00
CA SER A 315 -27.23 -9.48 18.15
C SER A 315 -28.27 -9.00 17.12
N THR A 316 -27.83 -8.29 16.09
CA THR A 316 -28.71 -7.67 15.07
C THR A 316 -28.34 -8.16 13.65
N ASP A 317 -29.16 -7.85 12.65
CA ASP A 317 -28.93 -8.26 11.24
C ASP A 317 -27.54 -7.87 10.65
N SER A 318 -26.78 -7.01 11.31
CA SER A 318 -25.38 -6.75 11.05
C SER A 318 -24.46 -7.95 11.34
N GLU A 319 -24.90 -8.92 12.14
CA GLU A 319 -24.15 -10.18 12.42
C GLU A 319 -23.80 -10.96 11.15
N LYS A 320 -24.68 -10.91 10.14
CA LYS A 320 -24.44 -11.62 8.88
C LYS A 320 -23.32 -10.97 8.05
N THR A 321 -23.05 -9.68 8.24
CA THR A 321 -21.99 -8.94 7.56
C THR A 321 -20.63 -9.20 8.21
N ASP A 322 -20.58 -9.24 9.53
CA ASP A 322 -19.31 -9.48 10.27
C ASP A 322 -18.78 -10.91 10.04
N GLU A 323 -19.68 -11.89 9.91
CA GLU A 323 -19.29 -13.25 9.52
C GLU A 323 -18.77 -13.38 8.08
N ARG A 324 -19.10 -12.44 7.19
CA ARG A 324 -18.65 -12.51 5.79
C ARG A 324 -17.16 -12.24 5.64
N ALA A 325 -16.63 -11.17 6.22
CA ALA A 325 -15.21 -10.84 6.16
C ALA A 325 -14.36 -12.00 6.67
N ILE A 326 -14.71 -12.52 7.85
CA ILE A 326 -14.00 -13.65 8.44
C ILE A 326 -14.12 -14.90 7.55
N ARG A 327 -15.28 -15.15 6.95
CA ARG A 327 -15.46 -16.32 6.10
C ARG A 327 -14.57 -16.29 4.87
N TYR A 328 -14.42 -15.13 4.22
CA TYR A 328 -13.53 -14.98 3.07
C TYR A 328 -12.06 -15.06 3.49
N LEU A 329 -11.69 -14.42 4.60
CA LEU A 329 -10.32 -14.47 5.12
C LEU A 329 -9.95 -15.86 5.61
N LYS A 330 -10.81 -16.56 6.36
CA LYS A 330 -10.58 -17.92 6.86
C LYS A 330 -10.30 -18.95 5.78
N SER A 331 -10.68 -18.68 4.52
CA SER A 331 -10.34 -19.55 3.40
C SER A 331 -8.85 -19.47 3.00
N ILE A 332 -8.12 -18.48 3.49
CA ILE A 332 -6.71 -18.21 3.14
C ILE A 332 -5.82 -18.65 4.30
N LYS A 333 -5.49 -19.94 4.30
CA LYS A 333 -4.68 -20.56 5.35
C LYS A 333 -3.26 -20.00 5.39
N GLY A 334 -2.70 -19.90 6.61
CA GLY A 334 -1.33 -19.43 6.83
C GLY A 334 -1.21 -17.92 7.00
N VAL A 335 -2.13 -17.13 6.44
CA VAL A 335 -2.19 -15.67 6.64
C VAL A 335 -3.07 -15.34 7.84
N ILE A 336 -4.18 -16.08 8.01
CA ILE A 336 -5.15 -15.85 9.08
C ILE A 336 -4.73 -16.64 10.31
N LEU A 337 -4.41 -15.90 11.37
CA LEU A 337 -3.98 -16.38 12.68
C LEU A 337 -5.17 -16.51 13.63
N ASP A 338 -4.95 -17.16 14.76
CA ASP A 338 -5.80 -17.13 15.95
C ASP A 338 -5.01 -16.75 17.20
N GLU A 339 -5.65 -16.65 18.35
CA GLU A 339 -4.97 -16.25 19.61
C GLU A 339 -3.80 -17.17 19.98
N SER A 340 -3.86 -18.45 19.63
CA SER A 340 -2.81 -19.43 19.97
C SER A 340 -1.52 -19.26 19.18
N ASP A 341 -1.55 -18.47 18.09
CA ASP A 341 -0.37 -18.17 17.29
C ASP A 341 0.54 -17.11 17.94
N PHE A 342 0.06 -16.43 18.99
CA PHE A 342 0.82 -15.40 19.71
C PHE A 342 1.48 -15.96 20.97
N ASN A 343 2.78 -15.71 21.14
CA ASN A 343 3.51 -16.18 22.32
C ASN A 343 3.37 -15.23 23.53
N VAL A 344 3.19 -13.94 23.27
CA VAL A 344 3.12 -12.90 24.32
C VAL A 344 1.71 -12.40 24.61
N VAL A 345 0.74 -12.80 23.84
CA VAL A 345 -0.68 -12.44 24.03
C VAL A 345 -1.43 -13.63 24.58
N LYS A 346 -1.99 -13.48 25.79
CA LYS A 346 -2.87 -14.48 26.41
C LYS A 346 -4.28 -14.40 25.86
N SER A 347 -4.77 -13.18 25.66
CA SER A 347 -6.06 -12.93 25.05
C SER A 347 -6.12 -11.51 24.48
N VAL A 348 -6.87 -11.34 23.40
CA VAL A 348 -7.21 -10.04 22.83
C VAL A 348 -8.69 -10.04 22.42
N SER A 349 -9.39 -8.99 22.78
CA SER A 349 -10.81 -8.82 22.45
C SER A 349 -11.13 -7.37 22.10
N ALA A 350 -12.19 -7.18 21.36
CA ALA A 350 -12.64 -5.85 20.95
C ALA A 350 -14.18 -5.77 20.93
N ASN A 351 -14.73 -4.58 21.07
CA ASN A 351 -16.16 -4.34 20.90
C ASN A 351 -16.54 -3.88 19.48
N GLY A 352 -15.67 -4.12 18.51
CA GLY A 352 -15.82 -3.85 17.09
C GLY A 352 -14.80 -4.62 16.26
N ASN A 353 -14.72 -4.33 14.98
CA ASN A 353 -13.84 -5.02 14.04
C ASN A 353 -12.39 -4.52 14.17
N VAL A 354 -11.47 -5.40 14.53
CA VAL A 354 -10.05 -5.09 14.70
C VAL A 354 -9.19 -6.15 14.00
N LEU A 355 -8.18 -5.72 13.27
CA LEU A 355 -7.10 -6.57 12.80
C LEU A 355 -5.99 -6.56 13.85
N CYS A 356 -5.52 -7.76 14.24
CA CYS A 356 -4.35 -7.93 15.09
C CYS A 356 -3.28 -8.65 14.27
N SER A 357 -2.27 -7.94 13.80
CA SER A 357 -1.19 -8.55 13.01
C SER A 357 0.05 -8.82 13.86
N GLN A 358 0.71 -9.95 13.57
CA GLN A 358 1.89 -10.42 14.26
C GLN A 358 3.16 -10.09 13.49
N PHE A 359 4.15 -9.61 14.22
CA PHE A 359 5.50 -9.34 13.75
C PHE A 359 6.52 -9.88 14.74
N THR A 360 7.71 -10.24 14.24
CA THR A 360 8.84 -10.58 15.12
C THR A 360 10.12 -9.88 14.69
N ASP A 361 11.00 -9.62 15.65
CA ASP A 361 12.37 -9.20 15.35
C ASP A 361 13.29 -10.41 15.09
N GLU A 362 14.59 -10.17 14.85
CA GLU A 362 15.59 -11.21 14.60
C GLU A 362 15.82 -12.18 15.79
N LYS A 363 15.26 -11.86 16.96
CA LYS A 363 15.35 -12.67 18.18
C LYS A 363 14.01 -13.30 18.57
N ASP A 364 13.07 -13.31 17.64
CA ASP A 364 11.70 -13.79 17.84
C ASP A 364 10.91 -13.03 18.94
N ASN A 365 11.32 -11.80 19.28
CA ASN A 365 10.49 -10.95 20.13
C ASN A 365 9.30 -10.45 19.31
N GLU A 366 8.11 -10.66 19.87
CA GLU A 366 6.85 -10.29 19.18
C GLU A 366 6.51 -8.81 19.35
N GLY A 367 6.02 -8.24 18.27
CA GLY A 367 5.23 -7.02 18.23
C GLY A 367 3.95 -7.26 17.47
N PHE A 368 2.94 -6.43 17.67
CA PHE A 368 1.69 -6.56 16.96
C PHE A 368 1.02 -5.23 16.71
N MET A 369 0.32 -5.17 15.59
CA MET A 369 -0.45 -3.99 15.20
C MET A 369 -1.93 -4.27 15.38
N LEU A 370 -2.62 -3.39 16.10
CA LEU A 370 -4.07 -3.41 16.24
C LEU A 370 -4.65 -2.30 15.38
N VAL A 371 -5.52 -2.63 14.44
CA VAL A 371 -6.14 -1.68 13.53
C VAL A 371 -7.64 -1.79 13.59
N ASN A 372 -8.33 -0.67 13.89
CA ASN A 372 -9.77 -0.57 13.72
C ASN A 372 -10.07 -0.51 12.22
N TYR A 373 -10.52 -1.63 11.62
CA TYR A 373 -10.76 -1.71 10.18
C TYR A 373 -12.20 -1.40 9.75
N GLY A 374 -12.96 -0.76 10.62
CA GLY A 374 -14.22 -0.15 10.24
C GLY A 374 -14.02 1.03 9.29
N ASP A 375 -14.90 1.20 8.30
CA ASP A 375 -14.84 2.34 7.39
C ASP A 375 -14.84 3.66 8.20
N PRO A 376 -13.83 4.54 8.00
CA PRO A 376 -13.70 5.78 8.76
C PRO A 376 -14.92 6.70 8.68
N SER A 377 -15.70 6.63 7.61
CA SER A 377 -16.90 7.44 7.44
C SER A 377 -18.02 7.13 8.44
N TYR A 378 -17.93 6.00 9.17
CA TYR A 378 -18.85 5.70 10.28
C TYR A 378 -18.41 6.29 11.61
N GLU A 379 -17.20 6.84 11.71
CA GLU A 379 -16.64 7.47 12.91
C GLU A 379 -16.71 6.62 14.18
N LYS A 380 -16.72 5.28 14.04
CA LYS A 380 -16.86 4.35 15.15
C LYS A 380 -15.52 4.09 15.86
N THR A 381 -15.43 4.48 17.13
CA THR A 381 -14.32 4.09 18.00
C THR A 381 -14.52 2.68 18.56
N VAL A 382 -13.46 1.87 18.55
CA VAL A 382 -13.46 0.52 19.08
C VAL A 382 -12.59 0.45 20.33
N LYS A 383 -13.13 -0.14 21.41
CA LYS A 383 -12.35 -0.48 22.60
C LYS A 383 -11.71 -1.85 22.40
N VAL A 384 -10.39 -1.92 22.54
CA VAL A 384 -9.62 -3.16 22.56
C VAL A 384 -9.13 -3.43 23.97
N GLU A 385 -9.16 -4.69 24.39
CA GLU A 385 -8.62 -5.17 25.65
C GLU A 385 -7.67 -6.34 25.36
N ALA A 386 -6.44 -6.28 25.90
CA ALA A 386 -5.44 -7.33 25.76
C ALA A 386 -4.90 -7.74 27.12
N GLU A 387 -4.59 -9.04 27.26
CA GLU A 387 -3.86 -9.60 28.39
C GLU A 387 -2.58 -10.25 27.85
N PHE A 388 -1.44 -9.82 28.40
CA PHE A 388 -0.12 -10.29 27.99
C PHE A 388 0.42 -11.37 28.93
N ILE A 389 1.28 -12.24 28.40
CA ILE A 389 1.98 -13.29 29.15
C ILE A 389 3.34 -12.73 29.56
N ASP A 390 3.67 -12.85 30.88
CA ASP A 390 4.99 -12.49 31.43
C ASP A 390 5.49 -11.09 30.99
N CYS A 391 4.59 -10.13 30.92
CA CYS A 391 4.86 -8.77 30.49
C CYS A 391 4.48 -7.79 31.61
N ASP A 392 5.35 -6.87 31.95
CA ASP A 392 5.09 -5.78 32.88
C ASP A 392 5.12 -4.39 32.24
N LYS A 393 5.64 -4.30 31.03
CA LYS A 393 5.71 -3.07 30.25
C LYS A 393 5.44 -3.32 28.76
N ILE A 394 4.90 -2.31 28.13
CA ILE A 394 4.74 -2.26 26.66
C ILE A 394 5.27 -0.95 26.10
N ILE A 395 5.80 -1.00 24.88
CA ILE A 395 5.99 0.18 24.07
C ILE A 395 4.78 0.28 23.14
N VAL A 396 4.08 1.39 23.17
CA VAL A 396 2.92 1.65 22.30
C VAL A 396 3.23 2.81 21.38
N TYR A 397 3.09 2.57 20.09
CA TYR A 397 3.17 3.61 19.06
C TYR A 397 1.75 4.06 18.70
N ARG A 398 1.43 5.32 19.04
CA ARG A 398 0.18 6.01 18.67
C ARG A 398 0.51 7.17 17.77
N ASP A 399 -0.13 7.26 16.62
CA ASP A 399 0.16 8.30 15.63
C ASP A 399 1.69 8.46 15.39
N GLY A 400 2.41 7.33 15.30
CA GLY A 400 3.86 7.26 15.11
C GLY A 400 4.73 7.54 16.34
N LYS A 401 4.14 7.95 17.48
CA LYS A 401 4.88 8.30 18.70
C LYS A 401 4.92 7.16 19.69
N ALA A 402 6.13 6.75 20.09
CA ALA A 402 6.36 5.71 21.08
C ALA A 402 6.15 6.23 22.51
N THR A 403 5.42 5.47 23.32
CA THR A 403 5.30 5.65 24.76
C THR A 403 5.53 4.33 25.47
N VAL A 404 6.16 4.37 26.66
CA VAL A 404 6.31 3.19 27.54
C VAL A 404 5.21 3.23 28.56
N GLU A 405 4.47 2.13 28.66
CA GLU A 405 3.38 1.96 29.62
C GLU A 405 3.60 0.75 30.52
N ASN A 406 3.23 0.88 31.80
CA ASN A 406 3.20 -0.27 32.70
C ASN A 406 1.86 -0.99 32.55
N VAL A 407 1.91 -2.31 32.43
CA VAL A 407 0.71 -3.15 32.31
C VAL A 407 0.51 -3.92 33.63
N GLY A 408 -0.39 -3.41 34.47
CA GLY A 408 -0.72 -4.04 35.76
C GLY A 408 -1.34 -5.43 35.54
N ASN A 409 -0.69 -6.48 36.06
CA ASN A 409 -1.11 -7.88 35.89
C ASN A 409 -1.23 -8.29 34.39
N GLY A 410 -0.42 -7.69 33.53
CA GLY A 410 -0.44 -7.98 32.10
C GLY A 410 -1.64 -7.41 31.33
N LYS A 411 -2.53 -6.62 31.94
CA LYS A 411 -3.74 -6.12 31.31
C LYS A 411 -3.58 -4.71 30.77
N TRP A 412 -4.08 -4.53 29.57
CA TRP A 412 -4.07 -3.26 28.86
C TRP A 412 -5.38 -3.04 28.06
N SER A 413 -5.76 -1.80 27.89
CA SER A 413 -6.90 -1.46 27.02
C SER A 413 -6.69 -0.13 26.33
N GLU A 414 -7.25 0.01 25.11
CA GLU A 414 -7.14 1.19 24.27
C GLU A 414 -8.45 1.46 23.54
N ASN A 415 -8.74 2.74 23.30
CA ASN A 415 -9.83 3.17 22.42
C ASN A 415 -9.23 3.60 21.08
N ILE A 416 -9.44 2.79 20.05
CA ILE A 416 -8.90 3.04 18.72
C ILE A 416 -9.98 3.71 17.86
N PRO A 417 -9.83 4.99 17.46
CA PRO A 417 -10.74 5.65 16.56
C PRO A 417 -10.85 4.96 15.19
N ALA A 418 -11.92 5.24 14.48
CA ALA A 418 -12.11 4.72 13.11
C ALA A 418 -10.91 5.06 12.22
N GLY A 419 -10.46 4.08 11.45
CA GLY A 419 -9.32 4.21 10.54
C GLY A 419 -7.95 4.27 11.18
N LYS A 420 -7.86 4.26 12.52
CA LYS A 420 -6.58 4.29 13.22
C LYS A 420 -6.12 2.91 13.69
N GLY A 421 -4.84 2.84 14.05
CA GLY A 421 -4.22 1.69 14.65
C GLY A 421 -3.20 2.08 15.71
N VAL A 422 -2.68 1.08 16.41
CA VAL A 422 -1.56 1.20 17.32
C VAL A 422 -0.61 0.04 17.09
N PHE A 423 0.70 0.28 17.25
CA PHE A 423 1.69 -0.79 17.24
C PHE A 423 2.22 -1.01 18.65
N ILE A 424 2.33 -2.26 19.09
CA ILE A 424 2.64 -2.63 20.46
C ILE A 424 3.81 -3.60 20.48
N ILE A 425 4.78 -3.34 21.35
CA ILE A 425 5.89 -4.24 21.65
C ILE A 425 5.87 -4.55 23.15
N PRO A 426 5.41 -5.74 23.55
CA PRO A 426 5.48 -6.18 24.95
C PRO A 426 6.92 -6.50 25.34
N TYR A 427 7.30 -6.19 26.58
CA TYR A 427 8.60 -6.61 27.11
C TYR A 427 8.58 -6.74 28.63
N LYS A 428 9.53 -7.50 29.13
CA LYS A 428 9.80 -7.62 30.56
C LYS A 428 10.98 -6.73 30.93
N ALA A 429 10.82 -5.88 31.95
CA ALA A 429 11.86 -4.94 32.39
C ALA A 429 12.97 -5.64 33.17
#